data_db1cae67208702a8afc2486e177445eb
#
_entry.id   db1cae67208702a8afc2486e177445eb
#
_cell.length_a   1.000
_cell.length_b   1.000
_cell.length_c   1.000
_cell.angle_alpha   90.00
_cell.angle_beta   90.00
_cell.angle_gamma   90.00
#
_symmetry.space_group_name_H-M   'P 1'
#
loop_
_entity.id
_entity.type
_entity.pdbx_description
1 polymer ?
#
loop_
_entity_poly.entity_id
_entity_poly.type
_entity_poly.pdbx_seq_one_letter_code
_entity_poly.pdbx_strand_id
1 'polypeptide(L)'
;MPSPSADARAGDDRPQRSTLAGVRETLISIVIAFAMAFVFRGYVIEGFVIPTGSMAPTLMGKHVLARGESSGYAWPVGPWEYTGGFQRGVPLTTQTRVEVTDPVTDAVVIETNARLRAGDRVFVLKYLPILHEPKRWDVAVFKNPATPENYIKRIVGMPGEQLALVDGDVFTRPIGDDVSAPRRGPDAWRGGGWSIERKPERIQRSMLQLVHDTAFTPPEPGPEYRSPWVADAGFEGLNSSRAIEKTAQGRALLAWRASRSIDDGYTYNEVPRSATFVGQAGVYPVSDIAVTLAIEPSAEGAVITPELEARGMVFRATVGPGSIVIERRVDVDGTPEWRTLDERPFAGLVPGRTTRVEFWHIDQAVSVYVEGELVAGGPEAGAYDLTPAARLEASTGRDYLALVTDRTTGDPRVSPSALANPSLYRRPSLKIAIDGPPATLHRLRLDRDVHYQLSELRGSVATRGGHPEFFPTLDNDRFFVCGDNSPSSKDSRLWRLGDGSPDPWKADQIDPGIPTLDTRRLSTSEVNARDEAIGTVHRDLLVGQGFVVYLPAPMRAGPVPVPDVGRMRWIW
;
A
#
# COMPACT_ATOMS: atom_id res chain seq x y z
N MET A 1 -97.88 23.79 -2.30
CA MET A 1 -96.89 24.79 -2.69
C MET A 1 -95.68 24.62 -1.77
N PRO A 2 -94.56 24.28 -2.31
CA PRO A 2 -93.25 24.60 -1.70
C PRO A 2 -92.34 25.33 -2.72
N SER A 3 -91.57 26.26 -2.22
CA SER A 3 -90.54 27.04 -2.88
C SER A 3 -89.26 26.26 -3.15
N PRO A 4 -88.51 26.58 -4.18
CA PRO A 4 -87.27 25.87 -4.54
C PRO A 4 -86.09 26.38 -3.70
N SER A 5 -85.27 25.44 -3.27
CA SER A 5 -83.95 25.66 -2.63
C SER A 5 -82.90 26.07 -3.67
N ALA A 6 -82.20 27.15 -3.40
CA ALA A 6 -81.06 27.61 -4.18
C ALA A 6 -79.84 26.82 -3.82
N ASP A 7 -79.28 26.11 -4.78
CA ASP A 7 -77.99 25.43 -4.71
C ASP A 7 -76.87 26.46 -4.96
N ALA A 8 -76.16 26.86 -3.90
CA ALA A 8 -74.95 27.67 -3.99
C ALA A 8 -73.77 26.82 -4.36
N ARG A 9 -73.34 26.84 -5.60
CA ARG A 9 -72.05 26.30 -6.06
C ARG A 9 -70.92 27.17 -5.52
N ALA A 10 -70.19 26.66 -4.55
CA ALA A 10 -68.90 27.24 -4.13
C ALA A 10 -67.90 27.09 -5.28
N GLY A 11 -67.52 28.23 -5.85
CA GLY A 11 -66.45 28.27 -6.87
C GLY A 11 -65.12 27.93 -6.22
N ASP A 12 -64.41 26.97 -6.79
CA ASP A 12 -63.01 26.60 -6.45
C ASP A 12 -62.08 27.71 -6.99
N ASP A 13 -61.86 28.75 -6.19
CA ASP A 13 -60.92 29.85 -6.47
C ASP A 13 -59.51 29.44 -6.15
N ARG A 14 -58.97 28.44 -6.87
CA ARG A 14 -57.53 28.19 -6.89
C ARG A 14 -56.90 29.24 -7.82
N PRO A 15 -55.94 30.05 -7.32
CA PRO A 15 -55.29 31.02 -8.19
C PRO A 15 -54.54 30.28 -9.29
N GLN A 16 -54.96 30.45 -10.55
CA GLN A 16 -54.22 30.04 -11.73
C GLN A 16 -52.87 30.79 -11.71
N ARG A 17 -51.81 30.10 -11.21
CA ARG A 17 -50.45 30.60 -11.39
C ARG A 17 -50.21 30.80 -12.87
N SER A 18 -49.93 32.02 -13.29
CA SER A 18 -49.65 32.31 -14.70
C SER A 18 -48.47 31.42 -15.15
N THR A 19 -48.58 30.83 -16.35
CA THR A 19 -47.52 29.97 -16.94
C THR A 19 -46.17 30.69 -16.95
N LEU A 20 -46.11 31.98 -17.10
CA LEU A 20 -44.91 32.83 -16.99
C LEU A 20 -44.29 32.86 -15.60
N ALA A 21 -45.10 32.85 -14.54
CA ALA A 21 -44.59 32.79 -13.18
C ALA A 21 -43.96 31.41 -12.86
N GLY A 22 -44.59 30.33 -13.34
CA GLY A 22 -44.04 28.98 -13.21
C GLY A 22 -42.75 28.80 -13.98
N VAL A 23 -42.63 29.32 -15.19
CA VAL A 23 -41.39 29.28 -15.99
C VAL A 23 -40.28 30.08 -15.27
N ARG A 24 -40.55 31.25 -14.72
CA ARG A 24 -39.59 32.05 -13.96
C ARG A 24 -39.09 31.31 -12.71
N GLU A 25 -40.00 30.70 -11.94
CA GLU A 25 -39.64 29.93 -10.73
C GLU A 25 -38.74 28.72 -11.12
N THR A 26 -39.04 28.02 -12.19
CA THR A 26 -38.23 26.92 -12.70
C THR A 26 -36.85 27.39 -13.12
N LEU A 27 -36.74 28.50 -13.86
CA LEU A 27 -35.45 29.07 -14.27
C LEU A 27 -34.59 29.50 -13.05
N ILE A 28 -35.22 30.17 -12.07
CA ILE A 28 -34.53 30.55 -10.85
C ILE A 28 -34.02 29.30 -10.09
N SER A 29 -34.84 28.26 -9.96
CA SER A 29 -34.47 26.99 -9.32
C SER A 29 -33.29 26.31 -10.03
N ILE A 30 -33.30 26.30 -11.36
CA ILE A 30 -32.21 25.77 -12.18
C ILE A 30 -30.93 26.58 -11.96
N VAL A 31 -30.98 27.90 -11.99
CA VAL A 31 -29.82 28.78 -11.76
C VAL A 31 -29.24 28.55 -10.35
N ILE A 32 -30.11 28.48 -9.33
CA ILE A 32 -29.67 28.20 -7.96
C ILE A 32 -29.04 26.82 -7.87
N ALA A 33 -29.64 25.78 -8.48
CA ALA A 33 -29.10 24.43 -8.47
C ALA A 33 -27.71 24.38 -9.15
N PHE A 34 -27.54 25.04 -10.29
CA PHE A 34 -26.23 25.15 -10.94
C PHE A 34 -25.22 25.93 -10.09
N ALA A 35 -25.62 27.07 -9.53
CA ALA A 35 -24.74 27.83 -8.65
C ALA A 35 -24.28 27.01 -7.45
N MET A 36 -25.21 26.29 -6.79
CA MET A 36 -24.89 25.38 -5.70
C MET A 36 -23.96 24.25 -6.15
N ALA A 37 -24.22 23.63 -7.31
CA ALA A 37 -23.36 22.58 -7.87
C ALA A 37 -21.95 23.10 -8.16
N PHE A 38 -21.81 24.31 -8.73
CA PHE A 38 -20.50 24.92 -8.97
C PHE A 38 -19.76 25.26 -7.68
N VAL A 39 -20.43 25.79 -6.68
CA VAL A 39 -19.84 26.06 -5.35
C VAL A 39 -19.39 24.74 -4.71
N PHE A 40 -20.27 23.74 -4.72
CA PHE A 40 -19.95 22.42 -4.16
C PHE A 40 -18.73 21.79 -4.85
N ARG A 41 -18.73 21.78 -6.19
CA ARG A 41 -17.58 21.30 -6.98
C ARG A 41 -16.31 22.15 -6.74
N GLY A 42 -16.46 23.46 -6.63
CA GLY A 42 -15.32 24.37 -6.45
C GLY A 42 -14.64 24.23 -5.09
N TYR A 43 -15.40 23.97 -4.04
CA TYR A 43 -14.89 24.06 -2.66
C TYR A 43 -14.98 22.76 -1.86
N VAL A 44 -15.81 21.79 -2.24
CA VAL A 44 -16.03 20.60 -1.42
C VAL A 44 -15.50 19.34 -2.06
N ILE A 45 -15.98 18.98 -3.26
CA ILE A 45 -15.63 17.72 -3.92
C ILE A 45 -15.25 17.94 -5.38
N GLU A 46 -14.21 17.26 -5.81
CA GLU A 46 -13.79 17.25 -7.22
C GLU A 46 -13.46 15.83 -7.70
N GLY A 47 -13.79 15.52 -8.96
CA GLY A 47 -13.50 14.23 -9.57
C GLY A 47 -12.19 14.24 -10.35
N PHE A 48 -11.35 13.25 -10.12
CA PHE A 48 -10.06 13.07 -10.80
C PHE A 48 -9.98 11.70 -11.50
N VAL A 49 -9.17 11.64 -12.56
CA VAL A 49 -8.82 10.39 -13.25
C VAL A 49 -7.38 10.05 -12.90
N ILE A 50 -7.12 8.81 -12.51
CA ILE A 50 -5.79 8.32 -12.18
C ILE A 50 -5.08 7.87 -13.45
N PRO A 51 -4.04 8.58 -13.93
CA PRO A 51 -3.42 8.26 -15.21
C PRO A 51 -2.38 7.16 -15.12
N THR A 52 -1.67 7.03 -13.98
CA THR A 52 -0.50 6.17 -13.80
C THR A 52 -0.68 5.19 -12.64
N GLY A 53 0.11 4.11 -12.64
CA GLY A 53 0.05 3.08 -11.62
C GLY A 53 0.87 3.34 -10.35
N SER A 54 1.35 4.55 -10.13
CA SER A 54 2.21 4.85 -8.97
C SER A 54 1.54 4.68 -7.60
N MET A 55 0.20 4.60 -7.58
CA MET A 55 -0.60 4.33 -6.38
C MET A 55 -1.25 2.94 -6.40
N ALA A 56 -0.87 2.07 -7.33
CA ALA A 56 -1.36 0.69 -7.34
C ALA A 56 -0.83 -0.10 -6.12
N PRO A 57 -1.61 -0.99 -5.52
CA PRO A 57 -2.98 -1.42 -5.88
C PRO A 57 -4.10 -0.52 -5.34
N THR A 58 -3.79 0.47 -4.52
CA THR A 58 -4.80 1.36 -3.91
C THR A 58 -5.60 2.10 -4.98
N LEU A 59 -4.92 2.68 -5.97
CA LEU A 59 -5.55 3.33 -7.11
C LEU A 59 -4.88 2.84 -8.39
N MET A 60 -5.68 2.29 -9.29
CA MET A 60 -5.17 1.79 -10.57
C MET A 60 -5.09 2.92 -11.59
N GLY A 61 -3.92 3.06 -12.19
CA GLY A 61 -3.75 3.79 -13.43
C GLY A 61 -4.27 3.00 -14.63
N LYS A 62 -3.90 3.44 -15.83
CA LYS A 62 -4.16 2.64 -17.05
C LYS A 62 -3.50 1.28 -16.91
N HIS A 63 -4.18 0.21 -17.28
CA HIS A 63 -3.66 -1.15 -17.19
C HIS A 63 -4.37 -2.12 -18.13
N VAL A 64 -3.76 -3.27 -18.35
CA VAL A 64 -4.37 -4.45 -18.92
C VAL A 64 -4.76 -5.39 -17.78
N LEU A 65 -5.92 -6.00 -17.84
CA LEU A 65 -6.30 -7.03 -16.88
C LEU A 65 -5.94 -8.40 -17.49
N ALA A 66 -4.89 -9.02 -16.96
CA ALA A 66 -4.54 -10.39 -17.27
C ALA A 66 -5.37 -11.37 -16.42
N ARG A 67 -5.59 -12.58 -16.92
CA ARG A 67 -6.32 -13.63 -16.21
C ARG A 67 -5.65 -14.98 -16.42
N GLY A 68 -5.32 -15.67 -15.32
CA GLY A 68 -4.85 -17.05 -15.36
C GLY A 68 -5.96 -18.00 -15.82
N GLU A 69 -5.72 -18.76 -16.88
CA GLU A 69 -6.71 -19.69 -17.42
C GLU A 69 -7.07 -20.80 -16.43
N SER A 70 -6.07 -21.35 -15.75
CA SER A 70 -6.25 -22.44 -14.80
C SER A 70 -6.62 -21.96 -13.39
N SER A 71 -6.01 -20.88 -12.92
CA SER A 71 -6.26 -20.33 -11.59
C SER A 71 -7.57 -19.53 -11.49
N GLY A 72 -7.96 -18.89 -12.60
CA GLY A 72 -9.04 -17.93 -12.64
C GLY A 72 -8.67 -16.60 -11.97
N TYR A 73 -7.46 -16.46 -11.45
CA TYR A 73 -6.97 -15.22 -10.86
C TYR A 73 -6.85 -14.13 -11.94
N ALA A 74 -7.29 -12.94 -11.61
CA ALA A 74 -7.17 -11.79 -12.50
C ALA A 74 -6.36 -10.69 -11.83
N TRP A 75 -5.35 -10.16 -12.53
CA TRP A 75 -4.48 -9.12 -12.00
C TRP A 75 -4.22 -8.00 -13.01
N PRO A 76 -4.06 -6.76 -12.54
CA PRO A 76 -3.72 -5.65 -13.40
C PRO A 76 -2.23 -5.65 -13.74
N VAL A 77 -1.91 -5.31 -14.99
CA VAL A 77 -0.54 -5.14 -15.49
C VAL A 77 -0.43 -3.76 -16.13
N GLY A 78 0.59 -3.00 -15.77
CA GLY A 78 0.81 -1.65 -16.29
C GLY A 78 1.06 -1.65 -17.81
N PRO A 79 0.55 -0.64 -18.55
CA PRO A 79 0.62 -0.61 -20.00
C PRO A 79 1.95 -0.11 -20.54
N TRP A 80 2.74 0.59 -19.72
CA TRP A 80 3.94 1.28 -20.18
C TRP A 80 5.03 0.32 -20.69
N GLU A 81 5.05 -0.92 -20.21
CA GLU A 81 5.96 -1.97 -20.63
C GLU A 81 5.63 -2.50 -22.04
N TYR A 82 4.38 -2.39 -22.44
CA TYR A 82 3.87 -2.92 -23.72
C TYR A 82 3.75 -1.87 -24.82
N THR A 83 3.90 -0.60 -24.49
CA THR A 83 3.76 0.50 -25.44
C THR A 83 5.09 0.99 -26.00
N GLY A 84 6.14 0.15 -25.94
CA GLY A 84 7.46 0.47 -26.52
C GLY A 84 8.29 1.44 -25.71
N GLY A 85 8.13 1.46 -24.37
CA GLY A 85 8.89 2.30 -23.46
C GLY A 85 8.75 3.79 -23.75
N PHE A 86 8.58 4.60 -22.75
CA PHE A 86 8.60 6.08 -22.74
C PHE A 86 7.86 6.84 -23.86
N GLN A 87 7.34 6.21 -24.90
CA GLN A 87 6.50 6.86 -25.90
C GLN A 87 5.08 7.01 -25.36
N ARG A 88 4.82 8.14 -24.76
CA ARG A 88 3.48 8.56 -24.37
C ARG A 88 2.55 8.47 -25.56
N GLY A 89 1.51 7.65 -25.48
CA GLY A 89 0.36 7.74 -26.35
C GLY A 89 0.23 6.72 -27.48
N VAL A 90 1.05 5.67 -27.54
CA VAL A 90 0.76 4.56 -28.44
C VAL A 90 -0.40 3.76 -27.85
N PRO A 91 -1.60 3.77 -28.45
CA PRO A 91 -2.69 2.93 -27.98
C PRO A 91 -2.33 1.46 -28.17
N LEU A 92 -2.64 0.61 -27.18
CA LEU A 92 -2.65 -0.82 -27.41
C LEU A 92 -3.59 -1.12 -28.58
N THR A 93 -3.04 -1.69 -29.63
CA THR A 93 -3.84 -2.14 -30.77
C THR A 93 -4.52 -3.46 -30.41
N THR A 94 -5.58 -3.83 -31.14
CA THR A 94 -6.27 -5.12 -30.98
C THR A 94 -5.37 -6.34 -31.26
N GLN A 95 -4.14 -6.12 -31.71
CA GLN A 95 -3.13 -7.14 -31.99
C GLN A 95 -1.99 -7.16 -30.96
N THR A 96 -2.08 -6.39 -29.88
CA THR A 96 -1.04 -6.37 -28.87
C THR A 96 -1.04 -7.67 -28.09
N ARG A 97 0.02 -8.44 -28.27
CA ARG A 97 0.31 -9.64 -27.49
C ARG A 97 0.98 -9.23 -26.18
N VAL A 98 0.35 -9.57 -25.08
CA VAL A 98 0.88 -9.35 -23.73
C VAL A 98 1.24 -10.69 -23.13
N GLU A 99 2.50 -10.89 -22.75
CA GLU A 99 3.00 -12.11 -22.15
C GLU A 99 3.41 -11.83 -20.71
N VAL A 100 2.70 -12.43 -19.76
CA VAL A 100 2.85 -12.19 -18.31
C VAL A 100 2.82 -13.50 -17.56
N THR A 101 3.26 -13.48 -16.30
CA THR A 101 3.28 -14.65 -15.43
C THR A 101 2.11 -14.61 -14.45
N ASP A 102 1.34 -15.67 -14.37
CA ASP A 102 0.31 -15.83 -13.33
C ASP A 102 0.99 -15.93 -11.96
N PRO A 103 0.75 -14.96 -11.04
CA PRO A 103 1.44 -14.93 -9.75
C PRO A 103 1.08 -16.09 -8.82
N VAL A 104 -0.02 -16.80 -9.10
CA VAL A 104 -0.46 -17.95 -8.32
C VAL A 104 0.20 -19.24 -8.80
N THR A 105 0.28 -19.43 -10.13
CA THR A 105 0.70 -20.70 -10.73
C THR A 105 2.08 -20.67 -11.37
N ASP A 106 2.71 -19.50 -11.52
CA ASP A 106 3.91 -19.24 -12.32
C ASP A 106 3.76 -19.59 -13.82
N ALA A 107 2.54 -19.88 -14.25
CA ALA A 107 2.27 -20.17 -15.66
C ALA A 107 2.36 -18.91 -16.51
N VAL A 108 2.95 -19.04 -17.70
CA VAL A 108 2.97 -17.96 -18.68
C VAL A 108 1.59 -17.80 -19.29
N VAL A 109 1.03 -16.61 -19.19
CA VAL A 109 -0.25 -16.23 -19.79
C VAL A 109 0.00 -15.31 -20.97
N ILE A 110 -0.62 -15.61 -22.11
CA ILE A 110 -0.51 -14.83 -23.34
C ILE A 110 -1.86 -14.24 -23.71
N GLU A 111 -2.02 -12.97 -23.43
CA GLU A 111 -3.21 -12.20 -23.84
C GLU A 111 -3.02 -11.68 -25.29
N THR A 112 -3.77 -12.22 -26.25
CA THR A 112 -3.62 -11.86 -27.67
C THR A 112 -4.51 -10.67 -28.09
N ASN A 113 -5.53 -10.33 -27.31
CA ASN A 113 -6.44 -9.22 -27.55
C ASN A 113 -6.54 -8.32 -26.33
N ALA A 114 -5.41 -8.02 -25.73
CA ALA A 114 -5.34 -7.22 -24.53
C ALA A 114 -6.02 -5.85 -24.71
N ARG A 115 -7.04 -5.58 -23.91
CA ARG A 115 -7.75 -4.30 -23.92
C ARG A 115 -7.26 -3.41 -22.78
N LEU A 116 -6.86 -2.21 -23.14
CA LEU A 116 -6.47 -1.21 -22.16
C LEU A 116 -7.71 -0.72 -21.39
N ARG A 117 -7.67 -0.86 -20.07
CA ARG A 117 -8.60 -0.22 -19.14
C ARG A 117 -8.10 1.18 -18.82
N ALA A 118 -9.02 2.12 -18.69
CA ALA A 118 -8.69 3.46 -18.18
C ALA A 118 -8.35 3.37 -16.68
N GLY A 119 -7.69 4.41 -16.17
CA GLY A 119 -7.45 4.50 -14.72
C GLY A 119 -8.73 4.73 -13.92
N ASP A 120 -8.64 4.48 -12.63
CA ASP A 120 -9.71 4.71 -11.67
C ASP A 120 -10.15 6.19 -11.69
N ARG A 121 -11.44 6.43 -11.44
CA ARG A 121 -11.96 7.78 -11.18
C ARG A 121 -12.31 7.91 -9.72
N VAL A 122 -11.76 8.93 -9.10
CA VAL A 122 -11.85 9.16 -7.67
C VAL A 122 -12.50 10.50 -7.37
N PHE A 123 -13.29 10.55 -6.30
CA PHE A 123 -13.69 11.81 -5.70
C PHE A 123 -12.67 12.22 -4.65
N VAL A 124 -12.36 13.51 -4.65
CA VAL A 124 -11.42 14.16 -3.75
C VAL A 124 -12.17 15.17 -2.91
N LEU A 125 -12.11 15.00 -1.60
CA LEU A 125 -12.59 15.96 -0.62
C LEU A 125 -11.52 17.03 -0.43
N LYS A 126 -11.84 18.29 -0.72
CA LYS A 126 -10.86 19.37 -0.64
C LYS A 126 -10.44 19.66 0.81
N TYR A 127 -9.16 19.93 1.00
CA TYR A 127 -8.67 20.37 2.30
C TYR A 127 -9.15 21.80 2.57
N LEU A 128 -10.02 21.92 3.53
CA LEU A 128 -10.52 23.20 4.03
C LEU A 128 -9.99 23.35 5.45
N PRO A 129 -9.17 24.37 5.76
CA PRO A 129 -8.46 24.49 7.04
C PRO A 129 -9.32 24.36 8.30
N ILE A 130 -10.61 24.71 8.19
CA ILE A 130 -11.56 24.65 9.31
C ILE A 130 -12.29 23.29 9.37
N LEU A 131 -12.41 22.57 8.23
CA LEU A 131 -13.28 21.39 8.11
C LEU A 131 -12.49 20.09 7.96
N HIS A 132 -11.35 20.13 7.29
CA HIS A 132 -10.58 18.95 6.97
C HIS A 132 -9.10 19.30 6.80
N GLU A 133 -8.29 18.86 7.74
CA GLU A 133 -6.83 19.00 7.73
C GLU A 133 -6.17 17.73 7.20
N PRO A 134 -5.03 17.85 6.48
CA PRO A 134 -4.25 16.69 6.05
C PRO A 134 -3.79 15.84 7.23
N LYS A 135 -3.89 14.52 7.07
CA LYS A 135 -3.44 13.54 8.08
C LYS A 135 -2.41 12.59 7.47
N ARG A 136 -1.56 12.04 8.32
CA ARG A 136 -0.70 10.94 7.91
C ARG A 136 -1.54 9.80 7.36
N TRP A 137 -1.06 9.19 6.29
CA TRP A 137 -1.69 8.14 5.51
C TRP A 137 -2.85 8.58 4.60
N ASP A 138 -3.25 9.86 4.58
CA ASP A 138 -4.18 10.35 3.57
C ASP A 138 -3.62 10.15 2.16
N VAL A 139 -4.48 9.75 1.24
CA VAL A 139 -4.16 9.77 -0.19
C VAL A 139 -4.44 11.17 -0.72
N ALA A 140 -3.42 11.99 -0.77
CA ALA A 140 -3.53 13.41 -1.11
C ALA A 140 -3.38 13.67 -2.61
N VAL A 141 -4.23 14.56 -3.12
CA VAL A 141 -4.07 15.20 -4.42
C VAL A 141 -3.43 16.56 -4.22
N PHE A 142 -2.41 16.88 -4.99
CA PHE A 142 -1.71 18.15 -4.93
C PHE A 142 -1.30 18.62 -6.32
N LYS A 143 -1.16 19.93 -6.45
CA LYS A 143 -0.70 20.56 -7.69
C LYS A 143 0.79 20.33 -7.85
N ASN A 144 1.19 19.91 -9.05
CA ASN A 144 2.59 19.92 -9.42
C ASN A 144 2.95 21.33 -9.93
N PRO A 145 3.86 22.05 -9.26
CA PRO A 145 4.20 23.41 -9.69
C PRO A 145 4.93 23.48 -11.02
N ALA A 146 5.55 22.38 -11.46
CA ALA A 146 6.29 22.35 -12.72
C ALA A 146 5.42 22.03 -13.95
N THR A 147 4.23 21.45 -13.74
CA THR A 147 3.30 21.07 -14.82
C THR A 147 1.86 21.39 -14.40
N PRO A 148 0.93 21.60 -15.34
CA PRO A 148 -0.48 21.80 -15.01
C PRO A 148 -1.18 20.56 -14.45
N GLU A 149 -0.46 19.46 -14.26
CA GLU A 149 -1.01 18.17 -13.81
C GLU A 149 -1.09 18.09 -12.29
N ASN A 150 -2.15 17.48 -11.79
CA ASN A 150 -2.25 17.12 -10.39
C ASN A 150 -1.60 15.75 -10.16
N TYR A 151 -0.87 15.65 -9.06
CA TYR A 151 -0.31 14.39 -8.58
C TYR A 151 -1.16 13.83 -7.45
N ILE A 152 -1.14 12.51 -7.31
CA ILE A 152 -1.78 11.81 -6.22
C ILE A 152 -0.76 10.87 -5.57
N LYS A 153 -0.56 11.02 -4.26
CA LYS A 153 0.36 10.23 -3.44
C LYS A 153 -0.19 10.11 -2.01
N ARG A 154 0.37 9.19 -1.24
CA ARG A 154 0.07 9.05 0.19
C ARG A 154 0.98 9.94 1.02
N ILE A 155 0.41 10.66 1.97
CA ILE A 155 1.17 11.44 2.97
C ILE A 155 1.78 10.45 3.96
N VAL A 156 3.10 10.40 4.06
CA VAL A 156 3.84 9.55 5.00
C VAL A 156 4.63 10.35 6.02
N GLY A 157 4.96 11.62 5.71
CA GLY A 157 5.61 12.54 6.63
C GLY A 157 4.78 13.81 6.82
N MET A 158 4.72 14.26 8.08
CA MET A 158 3.95 15.44 8.51
C MET A 158 4.86 16.63 8.82
N PRO A 159 4.33 17.86 8.83
CA PRO A 159 5.08 19.03 9.29
C PRO A 159 5.62 18.87 10.71
N GLY A 160 6.80 19.40 10.97
CA GLY A 160 7.41 19.43 12.30
C GLY A 160 8.19 18.16 12.67
N GLU A 161 8.53 17.30 11.70
CA GLU A 161 9.25 16.06 11.98
C GLU A 161 10.41 15.79 11.01
N GLN A 162 11.30 14.91 11.44
CA GLN A 162 12.27 14.24 10.58
C GLN A 162 11.76 12.85 10.23
N LEU A 163 12.05 12.37 9.03
CA LEU A 163 11.54 11.09 8.54
C LEU A 163 12.67 10.19 8.05
N ALA A 164 12.64 8.93 8.44
CA ALA A 164 13.50 7.88 7.91
C ALA A 164 12.66 6.74 7.34
N LEU A 165 13.09 6.21 6.19
CA LEU A 165 12.54 4.99 5.59
C LEU A 165 13.55 3.87 5.85
N VAL A 166 13.16 2.86 6.60
CA VAL A 166 14.07 1.80 7.02
C VAL A 166 13.43 0.44 6.84
N ASP A 167 14.02 -0.39 6.01
CA ASP A 167 13.53 -1.74 5.71
C ASP A 167 12.02 -1.75 5.38
N GLY A 168 11.61 -0.77 4.56
CA GLY A 168 10.25 -0.63 4.05
C GLY A 168 9.31 0.21 4.91
N ASP A 169 9.63 0.47 6.17
CA ASP A 169 8.78 1.18 7.12
C ASP A 169 9.16 2.65 7.30
N VAL A 170 8.20 3.40 7.82
CA VAL A 170 8.31 4.83 8.10
C VAL A 170 8.63 5.04 9.58
N PHE A 171 9.72 5.73 9.83
CA PHE A 171 10.11 6.19 11.17
C PHE A 171 10.12 7.70 11.19
N THR A 172 9.65 8.28 12.29
CA THR A 172 9.68 9.73 12.46
C THR A 172 10.28 10.12 13.80
N ARG A 173 10.72 11.36 13.86
CA ARG A 173 11.21 12.01 15.07
C ARG A 173 10.77 13.46 15.07
N PRO A 174 10.12 13.99 16.11
CA PRO A 174 9.79 15.41 16.21
C PRO A 174 11.04 16.29 16.08
N ILE A 175 10.91 17.42 15.39
CA ILE A 175 11.93 18.46 15.39
C ILE A 175 11.86 19.13 16.76
N GLY A 176 12.77 18.78 17.67
CA GLY A 176 12.86 19.42 18.99
C GLY A 176 13.65 20.73 18.94
N ASP A 177 13.47 21.56 19.97
CA ASP A 177 14.26 22.77 20.20
C ASP A 177 15.72 22.44 20.54
N ASP A 178 16.03 21.18 20.78
CA ASP A 178 17.39 20.70 21.07
C ASP A 178 18.20 20.61 19.78
N VAL A 179 18.92 21.69 19.50
CA VAL A 179 19.82 21.84 18.36
C VAL A 179 21.02 20.87 18.43
N SER A 180 21.20 20.17 19.55
CA SER A 180 22.36 19.28 19.81
C SER A 180 22.23 17.89 19.16
N ALA A 181 21.03 17.44 18.78
CA ALA A 181 20.89 16.16 18.08
C ALA A 181 21.47 16.28 16.66
N PRO A 182 22.36 15.36 16.25
CA PRO A 182 22.95 15.41 14.91
C PRO A 182 21.82 15.33 13.87
N ARG A 183 21.62 16.44 13.14
CA ARG A 183 20.58 16.55 12.11
C ARG A 183 20.83 15.58 10.96
N ARG A 184 22.07 15.23 10.69
CA ARG A 184 22.54 14.27 9.68
C ARG A 184 23.86 13.67 10.11
N GLY A 185 24.14 12.48 9.65
CA GLY A 185 25.38 11.78 9.89
C GLY A 185 25.16 10.34 10.36
N PRO A 186 26.23 9.54 10.47
CA PRO A 186 26.14 8.13 10.83
C PRO A 186 25.37 7.87 12.14
N ASP A 187 25.44 8.78 13.11
CA ASP A 187 24.77 8.61 14.40
C ASP A 187 23.33 9.13 14.44
N ALA A 188 22.85 9.75 13.37
CA ALA A 188 21.52 10.38 13.35
C ALA A 188 20.38 9.39 13.64
N TRP A 189 20.52 8.11 13.25
CA TRP A 189 19.54 7.06 13.45
C TRP A 189 19.75 6.20 14.70
N ARG A 190 20.89 6.39 15.41
CA ARG A 190 21.13 5.83 16.74
C ARG A 190 20.52 6.68 17.85
N GLY A 191 20.35 7.97 17.60
CA GLY A 191 19.81 8.91 18.57
C GLY A 191 18.38 8.60 18.98
N GLY A 192 17.98 9.09 20.16
CA GLY A 192 16.62 8.93 20.68
C GLY A 192 15.56 9.70 19.91
N GLY A 193 14.31 9.43 20.26
CA GLY A 193 13.13 10.13 19.73
C GLY A 193 12.57 9.57 18.43
N TRP A 194 13.22 8.62 17.78
CA TRP A 194 12.67 7.90 16.64
C TRP A 194 11.60 6.90 17.05
N SER A 195 10.46 6.92 16.37
CA SER A 195 9.39 5.93 16.51
C SER A 195 8.91 5.47 15.15
N ILE A 196 8.45 4.24 15.08
CA ILE A 196 7.81 3.72 13.87
C ILE A 196 6.39 4.27 13.77
N GLU A 197 5.99 4.63 12.56
CA GLU A 197 4.65 5.12 12.25
C GLU A 197 3.75 3.96 11.82
N ARG A 198 2.97 3.45 12.75
CA ARG A 198 2.04 2.34 12.50
C ARG A 198 0.81 2.81 11.76
N LYS A 199 0.45 2.09 10.71
CA LYS A 199 -0.76 2.36 9.95
C LYS A 199 -2.00 1.93 10.75
N PRO A 200 -3.06 2.76 10.84
CA PRO A 200 -4.34 2.31 11.36
C PRO A 200 -4.84 1.07 10.62
N GLU A 201 -5.45 0.12 11.31
CA GLU A 201 -5.87 -1.19 10.76
C GLU A 201 -6.61 -1.07 9.42
N ARG A 202 -7.57 -0.17 9.32
CA ARG A 202 -8.35 0.02 8.08
C ARG A 202 -7.49 0.42 6.88
N ILE A 203 -6.45 1.25 7.12
CA ILE A 203 -5.49 1.67 6.10
C ILE A 203 -4.60 0.47 5.77
N GLN A 204 -4.09 -0.20 6.78
CA GLN A 204 -3.25 -1.38 6.63
C GLN A 204 -3.94 -2.46 5.80
N ARG A 205 -5.20 -2.81 6.10
CA ARG A 205 -5.99 -3.77 5.32
C ARG A 205 -6.15 -3.37 3.85
N SER A 206 -6.23 -2.08 3.55
CA SER A 206 -6.38 -1.57 2.19
C SER A 206 -5.07 -1.59 1.38
N MET A 207 -3.93 -1.61 2.08
CA MET A 207 -2.59 -1.59 1.49
C MET A 207 -1.96 -2.99 1.35
N LEU A 208 -2.53 -4.01 1.99
CA LEU A 208 -2.05 -5.39 1.87
C LEU A 208 -2.07 -5.86 0.42
N GLN A 209 -0.97 -6.45 -0.01
CA GLN A 209 -0.77 -6.97 -1.36
C GLN A 209 -0.70 -8.49 -1.33
N LEU A 210 -1.48 -9.12 -2.20
CA LEU A 210 -1.55 -10.57 -2.27
C LEU A 210 -0.21 -11.17 -2.73
N VAL A 211 0.30 -12.13 -1.95
CA VAL A 211 1.42 -12.99 -2.31
C VAL A 211 0.92 -14.35 -2.79
N HIS A 212 -0.01 -14.96 -2.05
CA HIS A 212 -0.60 -16.25 -2.43
C HIS A 212 -1.97 -16.46 -1.76
N ASP A 213 -2.87 -17.18 -2.46
CA ASP A 213 -4.18 -17.54 -1.93
C ASP A 213 -4.64 -18.87 -2.53
N THR A 214 -4.91 -19.86 -1.70
CA THR A 214 -5.38 -21.18 -2.14
C THR A 214 -6.74 -21.16 -2.82
N ALA A 215 -7.54 -20.09 -2.65
CA ALA A 215 -8.77 -19.90 -3.40
C ALA A 215 -8.56 -19.87 -4.92
N PHE A 216 -7.34 -19.59 -5.37
CA PHE A 216 -6.94 -19.58 -6.76
C PHE A 216 -6.12 -20.81 -7.19
N THR A 217 -5.96 -21.82 -6.33
CA THR A 217 -5.39 -23.11 -6.75
C THR A 217 -6.22 -23.66 -7.91
N PRO A 218 -5.59 -24.08 -9.03
CA PRO A 218 -6.32 -24.66 -10.15
C PRO A 218 -7.17 -25.85 -9.71
N PRO A 219 -8.43 -25.97 -10.18
CA PRO A 219 -9.28 -27.12 -9.85
C PRO A 219 -8.69 -28.46 -10.35
N GLU A 220 -8.04 -28.41 -11.50
CA GLU A 220 -7.33 -29.51 -12.11
C GLU A 220 -5.87 -29.07 -12.38
N PRO A 221 -5.02 -29.06 -11.34
CA PRO A 221 -3.66 -28.60 -11.51
C PRO A 221 -2.88 -29.57 -12.40
N GLY A 222 -2.22 -29.01 -13.41
CA GLY A 222 -1.31 -29.78 -14.25
C GLY A 222 -0.09 -30.28 -13.44
N PRO A 223 0.69 -31.21 -13.99
CA PRO A 223 1.83 -31.81 -13.30
C PRO A 223 2.94 -30.80 -12.95
N GLU A 224 2.91 -29.62 -13.60
CA GLU A 224 3.88 -28.54 -13.36
C GLU A 224 3.51 -27.68 -12.14
N TYR A 225 2.24 -27.70 -11.69
CA TYR A 225 1.83 -26.87 -10.54
C TYR A 225 2.49 -27.37 -9.25
N ARG A 226 3.08 -26.46 -8.54
CA ARG A 226 3.65 -26.70 -7.21
C ARG A 226 3.19 -25.61 -6.27
N SER A 227 2.47 -25.99 -5.23
CA SER A 227 2.11 -25.09 -4.15
C SER A 227 3.36 -24.38 -3.59
N PRO A 228 3.31 -23.10 -3.30
CA PRO A 228 4.37 -22.42 -2.56
C PRO A 228 4.46 -22.87 -1.11
N TRP A 229 3.48 -23.62 -0.62
CA TRP A 229 3.52 -24.27 0.67
C TRP A 229 4.10 -25.68 0.58
N VAL A 230 4.80 -26.08 1.62
CA VAL A 230 5.31 -27.43 1.83
C VAL A 230 4.67 -27.97 3.11
N ALA A 231 4.21 -29.20 3.06
CA ALA A 231 3.60 -29.87 4.19
C ALA A 231 4.38 -31.12 4.58
N ASP A 232 4.30 -31.50 5.84
CA ASP A 232 4.65 -32.85 6.28
C ASP A 232 3.54 -33.87 5.90
N ALA A 233 3.72 -35.12 6.29
CA ALA A 233 2.79 -36.22 5.96
C ALA A 233 1.38 -36.07 6.59
N GLY A 234 1.18 -35.04 7.42
CA GLY A 234 -0.12 -34.81 8.10
C GLY A 234 -1.11 -34.00 7.27
N PHE A 235 -0.77 -33.60 6.03
CA PHE A 235 -1.64 -32.82 5.16
C PHE A 235 -1.82 -33.47 3.79
N GLU A 236 -3.03 -33.33 3.25
CA GLU A 236 -3.39 -33.72 1.89
C GLU A 236 -4.00 -32.54 1.11
N GLY A 237 -4.07 -32.66 -0.21
CA GLY A 237 -4.72 -31.67 -1.08
C GLY A 237 -3.87 -30.46 -1.48
N LEU A 238 -2.65 -30.31 -0.98
CA LEU A 238 -1.82 -29.09 -1.14
C LEU A 238 -1.53 -28.72 -2.61
N ASN A 239 -1.40 -29.71 -3.49
CA ASN A 239 -1.15 -29.52 -4.91
C ASN A 239 -2.35 -29.91 -5.80
N SER A 240 -3.49 -30.21 -5.24
CA SER A 240 -4.60 -30.79 -5.99
C SER A 240 -5.98 -30.21 -5.61
N SER A 241 -6.07 -29.38 -4.58
CA SER A 241 -7.32 -28.84 -4.08
C SER A 241 -7.17 -27.42 -3.60
N ARG A 242 -8.28 -26.68 -3.56
CA ARG A 242 -8.36 -25.37 -2.90
C ARG A 242 -8.45 -25.51 -1.38
N ALA A 243 -9.09 -26.56 -0.91
CA ALA A 243 -9.09 -26.93 0.50
C ALA A 243 -7.92 -27.87 0.78
N ILE A 244 -7.25 -27.69 1.91
CA ILE A 244 -6.14 -28.48 2.40
C ILE A 244 -6.64 -29.26 3.61
N GLU A 245 -6.55 -30.58 3.57
CA GLU A 245 -7.00 -31.45 4.66
C GLU A 245 -5.82 -31.77 5.58
N LYS A 246 -5.94 -31.39 6.85
CA LYS A 246 -5.11 -31.94 7.91
C LYS A 246 -5.71 -33.26 8.36
N THR A 247 -5.11 -34.35 7.97
CA THR A 247 -5.61 -35.71 8.25
C THR A 247 -5.03 -36.32 9.53
N ALA A 248 -3.84 -35.88 9.94
CA ALA A 248 -3.16 -36.38 11.11
C ALA A 248 -3.85 -35.98 12.42
N GLN A 249 -3.94 -36.93 13.38
CA GLN A 249 -4.16 -36.60 14.76
C GLN A 249 -2.86 -36.08 15.38
N GLY A 250 -2.93 -35.01 16.18
CA GLY A 250 -1.75 -34.36 16.77
C GLY A 250 -1.16 -33.28 15.86
N ARG A 251 0.15 -33.09 15.93
CA ARG A 251 0.85 -31.98 15.25
C ARG A 251 1.09 -32.28 13.78
N ALA A 252 0.78 -31.31 12.92
CA ALA A 252 1.14 -31.28 11.51
C ALA A 252 1.68 -29.88 11.15
N LEU A 253 2.58 -29.80 10.18
CA LEU A 253 3.33 -28.58 9.86
C LEU A 253 3.18 -28.20 8.39
N LEU A 254 2.81 -26.94 8.15
CA LEU A 254 2.91 -26.26 6.85
C LEU A 254 4.07 -25.26 6.93
N ALA A 255 4.83 -25.12 5.85
CA ALA A 255 5.89 -24.12 5.74
C ALA A 255 5.84 -23.43 4.39
N TRP A 256 6.13 -22.14 4.36
CA TRP A 256 6.37 -21.42 3.12
C TRP A 256 7.67 -21.88 2.50
N ARG A 257 7.66 -22.19 1.19
CA ARG A 257 8.80 -22.74 0.48
C ARG A 257 9.94 -21.71 0.41
N ALA A 258 11.11 -22.04 0.93
CA ALA A 258 12.27 -21.15 0.97
C ALA A 258 12.74 -20.64 -0.41
N SER A 259 12.44 -21.38 -1.49
CA SER A 259 12.73 -20.95 -2.86
C SER A 259 11.76 -19.90 -3.41
N ARG A 260 10.63 -19.66 -2.73
CA ARG A 260 9.67 -18.62 -3.09
C ARG A 260 9.91 -17.40 -2.23
N SER A 261 10.35 -16.32 -2.85
CA SER A 261 10.56 -15.06 -2.14
C SER A 261 9.22 -14.44 -1.72
N ILE A 262 9.19 -13.87 -0.52
CA ILE A 262 8.18 -12.87 -0.15
C ILE A 262 8.91 -11.54 -0.29
N ASP A 263 8.64 -10.83 -1.36
CA ASP A 263 9.36 -9.60 -1.72
C ASP A 263 8.42 -8.50 -2.19
N ASP A 264 8.97 -7.32 -2.42
CA ASP A 264 8.22 -6.14 -2.87
C ASP A 264 7.94 -6.10 -4.38
N GLY A 265 8.23 -7.19 -5.09
CA GLY A 265 7.79 -7.39 -6.47
C GLY A 265 6.28 -7.25 -6.59
N TYR A 266 5.80 -6.59 -7.64
CA TYR A 266 4.39 -6.38 -7.86
C TYR A 266 4.03 -6.63 -9.33
N THR A 267 3.02 -7.46 -9.56
CA THR A 267 2.61 -7.90 -10.91
C THR A 267 2.16 -6.76 -11.82
N TYR A 268 1.71 -5.63 -11.27
CA TYR A 268 1.44 -4.43 -12.06
C TYR A 268 2.68 -3.91 -12.79
N ASN A 269 3.88 -4.13 -12.22
CA ASN A 269 5.16 -3.70 -12.76
C ASN A 269 5.87 -4.79 -13.58
N GLU A 270 5.20 -5.88 -13.85
CA GLU A 270 5.78 -7.00 -14.58
C GLU A 270 6.20 -6.58 -15.99
N VAL A 271 7.42 -6.96 -16.36
CA VAL A 271 7.99 -6.74 -17.68
C VAL A 271 7.79 -8.00 -18.52
N PRO A 272 7.23 -7.91 -19.73
CA PRO A 272 7.11 -9.08 -20.61
C PRO A 272 8.45 -9.75 -20.83
N ARG A 273 8.46 -11.08 -20.84
CA ARG A 273 9.68 -11.87 -21.12
C ARG A 273 10.32 -11.57 -22.49
N SER A 274 9.50 -11.10 -23.44
CA SER A 274 9.93 -10.67 -24.77
C SER A 274 10.56 -9.26 -24.80
N ALA A 275 10.47 -8.49 -23.72
CA ALA A 275 11.10 -7.19 -23.66
C ALA A 275 12.61 -7.33 -23.41
N THR A 276 13.40 -6.60 -24.18
CA THR A 276 14.88 -6.57 -24.10
C THR A 276 15.41 -5.95 -22.81
N PHE A 277 14.56 -5.62 -21.86
CA PHE A 277 14.93 -5.07 -20.56
C PHE A 277 15.25 -6.21 -19.57
N VAL A 278 16.43 -6.76 -19.71
CA VAL A 278 17.02 -7.62 -18.68
C VAL A 278 17.57 -6.74 -17.58
N GLY A 279 16.84 -6.65 -16.51
CA GLY A 279 17.21 -5.92 -15.31
C GLY A 279 15.98 -5.80 -14.43
N GLN A 280 15.61 -6.88 -13.76
CA GLN A 280 14.70 -6.76 -12.63
C GLN A 280 15.34 -5.76 -11.66
N ALA A 281 14.60 -4.72 -11.32
CA ALA A 281 14.91 -3.92 -10.14
C ALA A 281 15.20 -4.88 -8.98
N GLY A 282 16.21 -4.58 -8.20
CA GLY A 282 16.45 -5.35 -7.00
C GLY A 282 15.16 -5.33 -6.17
N VAL A 283 14.59 -6.51 -5.93
CA VAL A 283 13.43 -6.67 -5.07
C VAL A 283 13.89 -6.89 -3.64
N TYR A 284 13.29 -6.14 -2.71
CA TYR A 284 13.58 -6.28 -1.29
C TYR A 284 12.73 -7.38 -0.68
N PRO A 285 13.29 -8.24 0.19
CA PRO A 285 12.49 -9.18 0.96
C PRO A 285 11.59 -8.41 1.93
N VAL A 286 10.34 -8.82 2.04
CA VAL A 286 9.34 -8.17 2.91
C VAL A 286 9.03 -9.09 4.08
N SER A 287 9.31 -8.61 5.29
CA SER A 287 9.04 -9.34 6.54
C SER A 287 7.72 -8.91 7.21
N ASP A 288 7.10 -7.85 6.71
CA ASP A 288 5.79 -7.38 7.17
C ASP A 288 4.72 -8.09 6.38
N ILE A 289 4.13 -9.12 7.00
CA ILE A 289 3.19 -10.06 6.37
C ILE A 289 1.92 -10.25 7.18
N ALA A 290 0.86 -10.66 6.49
CA ALA A 290 -0.39 -11.10 7.07
C ALA A 290 -0.74 -12.50 6.54
N VAL A 291 -1.00 -13.42 7.44
CA VAL A 291 -1.46 -14.79 7.12
C VAL A 291 -2.91 -14.91 7.54
N THR A 292 -3.77 -15.38 6.64
CA THR A 292 -5.18 -15.66 6.92
C THR A 292 -5.48 -17.13 6.68
N LEU A 293 -6.06 -17.78 7.70
CA LEU A 293 -6.56 -19.13 7.62
C LEU A 293 -8.09 -19.13 7.79
N ALA A 294 -8.80 -19.85 6.93
CA ALA A 294 -10.18 -20.23 7.19
C ALA A 294 -10.18 -21.73 7.53
N ILE A 295 -10.31 -22.07 8.81
CA ILE A 295 -10.12 -23.43 9.32
C ILE A 295 -11.39 -23.95 9.98
N GLU A 296 -11.68 -25.22 9.76
CA GLU A 296 -12.79 -25.97 10.35
C GLU A 296 -12.25 -27.24 11.02
N PRO A 297 -12.13 -27.29 12.36
CA PRO A 297 -11.71 -28.48 13.06
C PRO A 297 -12.84 -29.52 13.15
N SER A 298 -12.50 -30.81 13.11
CA SER A 298 -13.45 -31.90 13.20
C SER A 298 -13.89 -32.19 14.66
N ALA A 299 -13.12 -31.77 15.65
CA ALA A 299 -13.38 -31.92 17.06
C ALA A 299 -12.78 -30.77 17.88
N GLU A 300 -13.05 -30.71 19.17
CA GLU A 300 -12.45 -29.74 20.08
C GLU A 300 -10.96 -29.96 20.28
N GLY A 301 -10.25 -28.92 20.73
CA GLY A 301 -8.84 -28.99 21.08
C GLY A 301 -7.88 -28.66 19.93
N ALA A 302 -8.36 -28.14 18.81
CA ALA A 302 -7.48 -27.65 17.75
C ALA A 302 -6.69 -26.40 18.20
N VAL A 303 -5.39 -26.39 17.93
CA VAL A 303 -4.47 -25.30 18.22
C VAL A 303 -3.71 -24.92 16.95
N ILE A 304 -3.71 -23.64 16.61
CA ILE A 304 -2.97 -23.10 15.46
C ILE A 304 -1.77 -22.29 15.98
N THR A 305 -0.59 -22.57 15.47
CA THR A 305 0.63 -21.83 15.84
C THR A 305 1.37 -21.36 14.57
N PRO A 306 1.02 -20.19 14.00
CA PRO A 306 1.88 -19.52 13.05
C PRO A 306 3.18 -19.06 13.74
N GLU A 307 4.30 -19.29 13.09
CA GLU A 307 5.65 -18.89 13.51
C GLU A 307 6.34 -18.19 12.35
N LEU A 308 6.80 -16.98 12.58
CA LEU A 308 7.51 -16.15 11.62
C LEU A 308 8.92 -15.85 12.14
N GLU A 309 9.92 -16.23 11.39
CA GLU A 309 11.26 -15.67 11.54
C GLU A 309 11.37 -14.44 10.62
N ALA A 310 11.57 -13.29 11.23
CA ALA A 310 11.69 -12.01 10.57
C ALA A 310 12.81 -11.19 11.23
N ARG A 311 13.70 -10.61 10.43
CA ARG A 311 14.75 -9.72 10.93
C ARG A 311 15.63 -10.35 12.02
N GLY A 312 15.89 -11.66 11.91
CA GLY A 312 16.67 -12.40 12.91
C GLY A 312 15.96 -12.65 14.25
N MET A 313 14.70 -12.29 14.35
CA MET A 313 13.83 -12.58 15.50
C MET A 313 12.78 -13.60 15.11
N VAL A 314 12.27 -14.35 16.08
CA VAL A 314 11.17 -15.28 15.85
C VAL A 314 9.94 -14.85 16.64
N PHE A 315 8.83 -14.78 15.99
CA PHE A 315 7.52 -14.44 16.55
C PHE A 315 6.57 -15.62 16.35
N ARG A 316 5.75 -15.90 17.33
CA ARG A 316 4.66 -16.87 17.19
C ARG A 316 3.41 -16.41 17.89
N ALA A 317 2.27 -16.91 17.41
CA ALA A 317 1.00 -16.83 18.13
C ALA A 317 0.50 -18.25 18.35
N THR A 318 0.08 -18.58 19.55
CA THR A 318 -0.60 -19.85 19.86
C THR A 318 -2.08 -19.56 20.05
N VAL A 319 -2.93 -20.05 19.12
CA VAL A 319 -4.37 -19.83 19.11
C VAL A 319 -5.05 -21.15 19.45
N GLY A 320 -5.57 -21.28 20.65
CA GLY A 320 -6.15 -22.53 21.12
C GLY A 320 -7.16 -22.33 22.27
N PRO A 321 -7.78 -23.42 22.75
CA PRO A 321 -8.71 -23.33 23.87
C PRO A 321 -7.99 -22.82 25.13
N GLY A 322 -8.62 -21.88 25.81
CA GLY A 322 -8.10 -21.20 26.99
C GLY A 322 -7.53 -19.82 26.69
N SER A 323 -6.61 -19.68 25.75
CA SER A 323 -6.00 -18.39 25.43
C SER A 323 -5.44 -18.29 24.02
N ILE A 324 -5.24 -17.03 23.59
CA ILE A 324 -4.34 -16.66 22.50
C ILE A 324 -3.11 -16.04 23.14
N VAL A 325 -1.92 -16.61 22.86
CA VAL A 325 -0.64 -16.14 23.40
C VAL A 325 0.25 -15.69 22.25
N ILE A 326 0.76 -14.47 22.31
CA ILE A 326 1.73 -13.93 21.37
C ILE A 326 3.09 -13.86 22.05
N GLU A 327 4.11 -14.41 21.42
CA GLU A 327 5.45 -14.51 21.99
C GLU A 327 6.52 -14.11 20.97
N ARG A 328 7.61 -13.58 21.49
CA ARG A 328 8.84 -13.32 20.75
C ARG A 328 9.99 -14.10 21.35
N ARG A 329 10.78 -14.76 20.52
CA ARG A 329 12.02 -15.38 20.96
C ARG A 329 13.11 -14.32 21.04
N VAL A 330 13.73 -14.24 22.18
CA VAL A 330 14.89 -13.39 22.46
C VAL A 330 16.09 -14.28 22.84
N ASP A 331 17.29 -13.81 22.55
CA ASP A 331 18.49 -14.47 23.01
C ASP A 331 18.93 -13.82 24.33
N VAL A 332 19.04 -14.63 25.39
CA VAL A 332 19.50 -14.20 26.71
C VAL A 332 20.75 -14.99 27.00
N ASP A 333 21.89 -14.32 26.97
CA ASP A 333 23.20 -14.91 27.23
C ASP A 333 23.53 -16.16 26.39
N GLY A 334 23.13 -16.11 25.10
CA GLY A 334 23.30 -17.23 24.15
C GLY A 334 22.26 -18.33 24.27
N THR A 335 21.25 -18.17 25.13
CA THR A 335 20.14 -19.11 25.29
C THR A 335 18.85 -18.49 24.74
N PRO A 336 18.18 -19.12 23.76
CA PRO A 336 16.92 -18.62 23.23
C PRO A 336 15.80 -18.83 24.24
N GLU A 337 15.14 -17.73 24.61
CA GLU A 337 13.98 -17.72 25.50
C GLU A 337 12.76 -17.12 24.81
N TRP A 338 11.57 -17.66 25.13
CA TRP A 338 10.30 -17.09 24.70
C TRP A 338 9.82 -16.05 25.73
N ARG A 339 9.51 -14.84 25.25
CA ARG A 339 8.89 -13.78 26.05
C ARG A 339 7.50 -13.49 25.50
N THR A 340 6.51 -13.57 26.39
CA THR A 340 5.13 -13.20 26.07
C THR A 340 5.04 -11.70 25.81
N LEU A 341 4.45 -11.33 24.69
CA LEU A 341 4.09 -9.95 24.34
C LEU A 341 2.68 -9.66 24.82
N ASP A 342 1.73 -10.56 24.53
CA ASP A 342 0.34 -10.43 24.96
C ASP A 342 -0.31 -11.81 25.14
N GLU A 343 -1.28 -11.90 26.07
CA GLU A 343 -2.09 -13.08 26.28
C GLU A 343 -3.54 -12.67 26.55
N ARG A 344 -4.48 -13.30 25.83
CA ARG A 344 -5.92 -13.01 25.93
C ARG A 344 -6.73 -14.29 26.06
N PRO A 345 -7.79 -14.31 26.87
CA PRO A 345 -8.71 -15.43 26.93
C PRO A 345 -9.36 -15.71 25.57
N PHE A 346 -9.44 -16.97 25.20
CA PHE A 346 -10.11 -17.41 23.97
C PHE A 346 -10.79 -18.75 24.18
N ALA A 347 -12.06 -18.87 23.78
CA ALA A 347 -12.83 -20.09 23.98
C ALA A 347 -12.35 -21.30 23.16
N GLY A 348 -11.54 -21.05 22.13
CA GLY A 348 -11.11 -22.06 21.18
C GLY A 348 -11.94 -22.07 19.88
N LEU A 349 -11.49 -22.89 18.94
CA LEU A 349 -12.18 -23.10 17.67
C LEU A 349 -13.34 -24.08 17.85
N VAL A 350 -14.48 -23.78 17.24
CA VAL A 350 -15.71 -24.59 17.36
C VAL A 350 -15.68 -25.69 16.29
N PRO A 351 -15.86 -26.98 16.69
CA PRO A 351 -15.94 -28.10 15.74
C PRO A 351 -17.03 -27.92 14.68
N GLY A 352 -16.73 -28.27 13.43
CA GLY A 352 -17.67 -28.18 12.31
C GLY A 352 -18.05 -26.76 11.92
N ARG A 353 -17.36 -25.76 12.46
CA ARG A 353 -17.53 -24.34 12.07
C ARG A 353 -16.23 -23.80 11.50
N THR A 354 -16.30 -23.31 10.28
CA THR A 354 -15.19 -22.56 9.68
C THR A 354 -14.98 -21.25 10.43
N THR A 355 -13.77 -21.05 10.94
CA THR A 355 -13.36 -19.82 11.65
C THR A 355 -12.21 -19.17 10.91
N ARG A 356 -12.29 -17.86 10.69
CA ARG A 356 -11.20 -17.07 10.10
C ARG A 356 -10.26 -16.60 11.20
N VAL A 357 -9.00 -17.02 11.12
CA VAL A 357 -7.91 -16.60 12.00
C VAL A 357 -6.86 -15.86 11.16
N GLU A 358 -6.45 -14.68 11.60
CA GLU A 358 -5.40 -13.89 10.93
C GLU A 358 -4.25 -13.69 11.90
N PHE A 359 -3.02 -13.90 11.42
CA PHE A 359 -1.78 -13.58 12.11
C PHE A 359 -1.05 -12.50 11.31
N TRP A 360 -0.85 -11.34 11.90
CA TRP A 360 -0.14 -10.22 11.29
C TRP A 360 1.15 -9.93 12.04
N HIS A 361 2.20 -9.72 11.29
CA HIS A 361 3.46 -9.12 11.75
C HIS A 361 3.74 -7.92 10.84
N ILE A 362 3.36 -6.73 11.27
CA ILE A 362 3.37 -5.51 10.46
C ILE A 362 3.74 -4.31 11.33
N ASP A 363 4.53 -3.38 10.79
CA ASP A 363 4.94 -2.13 11.46
C ASP A 363 5.49 -2.37 12.89
N GLN A 364 6.31 -3.41 13.06
CA GLN A 364 6.86 -3.81 14.37
C GLN A 364 5.77 -4.13 15.42
N ALA A 365 4.69 -4.73 15.01
CA ALA A 365 3.67 -5.25 15.91
C ALA A 365 3.17 -6.61 15.44
N VAL A 366 2.84 -7.47 16.40
CA VAL A 366 2.19 -8.76 16.15
C VAL A 366 0.73 -8.67 16.57
N SER A 367 -0.17 -9.14 15.72
CA SER A 367 -1.62 -9.09 15.96
C SER A 367 -2.26 -10.40 15.59
N VAL A 368 -3.26 -10.80 16.34
CA VAL A 368 -4.14 -11.93 16.01
C VAL A 368 -5.58 -11.44 15.93
N TYR A 369 -6.19 -11.68 14.77
CA TYR A 369 -7.60 -11.40 14.54
C TYR A 369 -8.37 -12.71 14.43
N VAL A 370 -9.58 -12.73 14.98
CA VAL A 370 -10.54 -13.82 14.80
C VAL A 370 -11.83 -13.23 14.26
N GLU A 371 -12.33 -13.76 13.15
CA GLU A 371 -13.50 -13.24 12.43
C GLU A 371 -13.39 -11.72 12.09
N GLY A 372 -12.15 -11.22 11.96
CA GLY A 372 -11.87 -9.83 11.62
C GLY A 372 -11.74 -8.88 12.81
N GLU A 373 -11.99 -9.37 14.02
CA GLU A 373 -11.84 -8.59 15.25
C GLU A 373 -10.45 -8.84 15.87
N LEU A 374 -9.76 -7.77 16.30
CA LEU A 374 -8.49 -7.89 17.03
C LEU A 374 -8.73 -8.54 18.39
N VAL A 375 -8.17 -9.73 18.59
CA VAL A 375 -8.33 -10.48 19.85
C VAL A 375 -7.08 -10.37 20.73
N ALA A 376 -5.88 -10.41 20.15
CA ALA A 376 -4.64 -10.30 20.92
C ALA A 376 -3.58 -9.51 20.14
N GLY A 377 -2.66 -8.88 20.88
CA GLY A 377 -1.57 -8.07 20.34
C GLY A 377 -2.02 -6.69 19.88
N GLY A 378 -1.70 -6.36 18.63
CA GLY A 378 -1.97 -5.05 18.06
C GLY A 378 -0.84 -4.04 18.30
N PRO A 379 -1.05 -2.78 17.89
CA PRO A 379 -0.01 -1.76 17.90
C PRO A 379 0.50 -1.37 19.30
N GLU A 380 -0.22 -1.74 20.36
CA GLU A 380 0.17 -1.48 21.75
C GLU A 380 0.73 -2.75 22.41
N ALA A 381 -0.09 -3.80 22.56
CA ALA A 381 0.26 -4.99 23.31
C ALA A 381 1.20 -5.94 22.55
N GLY A 382 1.11 -5.99 21.23
CA GLY A 382 1.98 -6.81 20.37
C GLY A 382 3.22 -6.10 19.85
N ALA A 383 3.46 -4.85 20.27
CA ALA A 383 4.54 -4.02 19.76
C ALA A 383 5.94 -4.45 20.27
N TYR A 384 6.93 -4.23 19.43
CA TYR A 384 8.35 -4.33 19.79
C TYR A 384 9.10 -3.20 19.09
N ASP A 385 9.57 -2.23 19.85
CA ASP A 385 10.13 -1.01 19.27
C ASP A 385 11.64 -1.13 19.04
N LEU A 386 12.03 -1.05 17.77
CA LEU A 386 13.41 -0.90 17.35
C LEU A 386 13.62 0.52 16.81
N THR A 387 14.75 1.12 17.14
CA THR A 387 15.18 2.35 16.47
C THR A 387 15.56 2.07 15.01
N PRO A 388 15.65 3.08 14.13
CA PRO A 388 16.11 2.89 12.75
C PRO A 388 17.43 2.12 12.64
N ALA A 389 18.40 2.42 13.49
CA ALA A 389 19.69 1.72 13.52
C ALA A 389 19.54 0.26 13.93
N ALA A 390 18.85 -0.02 15.03
CA ALA A 390 18.60 -1.39 15.51
C ALA A 390 17.77 -2.20 14.50
N ARG A 391 16.85 -1.53 13.76
CA ARG A 391 16.08 -2.15 12.69
C ARG A 391 16.98 -2.62 11.53
N LEU A 392 17.95 -1.79 11.10
CA LEU A 392 18.91 -2.16 10.06
C LEU A 392 19.80 -3.32 10.49
N GLU A 393 20.30 -3.30 11.71
CA GLU A 393 21.10 -4.40 12.27
C GLU A 393 20.31 -5.71 12.29
N ALA A 394 19.07 -5.67 12.76
CA ALA A 394 18.17 -6.82 12.77
C ALA A 394 17.87 -7.35 11.37
N SER A 395 17.55 -6.44 10.43
CA SER A 395 17.17 -6.80 9.06
C SER A 395 18.32 -7.34 8.23
N THR A 396 19.57 -6.92 8.49
CA THR A 396 20.74 -7.31 7.69
C THR A 396 21.67 -8.30 8.41
N GLY A 397 21.64 -8.32 9.74
CA GLY A 397 22.59 -9.06 10.56
C GLY A 397 24.00 -8.48 10.56
N ARG A 398 24.15 -7.21 10.17
CA ARG A 398 25.43 -6.50 10.09
C ARG A 398 25.45 -5.33 11.05
N ASP A 399 26.64 -4.93 11.47
CA ASP A 399 26.85 -3.73 12.27
C ASP A 399 26.36 -2.47 11.53
N TYR A 400 25.62 -1.65 12.22
CA TYR A 400 25.00 -0.46 11.66
C TYR A 400 26.02 0.53 11.09
N LEU A 401 27.14 0.80 11.82
CA LEU A 401 28.14 1.74 11.33
C LEU A 401 28.81 1.24 10.06
N ALA A 402 29.11 -0.07 10.00
CA ALA A 402 29.66 -0.65 8.80
C ALA A 402 28.72 -0.47 7.59
N LEU A 403 27.40 -0.61 7.79
CA LEU A 403 26.41 -0.42 6.71
C LEU A 403 26.34 1.01 6.20
N VAL A 404 26.33 2.00 7.12
CA VAL A 404 26.13 3.41 6.73
C VAL A 404 27.42 4.13 6.33
N THR A 405 28.57 3.58 6.68
CA THR A 405 29.89 4.10 6.30
C THR A 405 30.54 3.36 5.14
N ASP A 406 29.98 2.22 4.72
CA ASP A 406 30.46 1.46 3.56
C ASP A 406 30.15 2.24 2.26
N ARG A 407 31.12 3.07 1.87
CA ARG A 407 31.06 3.91 0.69
C ARG A 407 32.24 3.61 -0.23
N THR A 408 31.91 3.35 -1.47
CA THR A 408 32.93 3.34 -2.51
C THR A 408 33.44 4.74 -2.83
N THR A 409 32.60 5.78 -2.71
CA THR A 409 32.98 7.20 -2.91
C THR A 409 31.91 8.16 -2.37
N GLY A 410 32.17 8.92 -1.34
CA GLY A 410 31.52 10.21 -1.02
C GLY A 410 30.04 10.24 -0.68
N ASP A 411 29.28 11.06 -1.38
CA ASP A 411 27.91 11.46 -1.07
C ASP A 411 26.89 10.35 -1.35
N PRO A 412 26.06 9.92 -0.37
CA PRO A 412 25.06 8.86 -0.54
C PRO A 412 23.96 9.21 -1.56
N ARG A 413 23.83 10.47 -1.95
CA ARG A 413 22.88 10.93 -2.97
C ARG A 413 23.27 10.54 -4.39
N VAL A 414 24.54 10.27 -4.63
CA VAL A 414 25.10 10.00 -5.97
C VAL A 414 26.01 8.78 -6.02
N SER A 415 26.39 8.23 -4.85
CA SER A 415 27.30 7.09 -4.76
C SER A 415 26.56 5.84 -4.32
N PRO A 416 26.99 4.64 -4.74
CA PRO A 416 26.43 3.39 -4.27
C PRO A 416 26.43 3.30 -2.75
N SER A 417 25.32 2.82 -2.17
CA SER A 417 25.13 2.63 -0.74
C SER A 417 24.82 1.17 -0.46
N ALA A 418 25.43 0.60 0.58
CA ALA A 418 25.11 -0.75 1.03
C ALA A 418 23.62 -0.90 1.37
N LEU A 419 22.98 0.15 1.93
CA LEU A 419 21.55 0.14 2.26
C LEU A 419 20.64 -0.03 1.04
N ALA A 420 21.12 0.34 -0.14
CA ALA A 420 20.40 0.19 -1.40
C ALA A 420 20.58 -1.21 -2.05
N ASN A 421 21.24 -2.14 -1.38
CA ASN A 421 21.46 -3.50 -1.88
C ASN A 421 20.47 -4.49 -1.25
N PRO A 422 19.41 -4.93 -1.96
CA PRO A 422 18.41 -5.85 -1.43
C PRO A 422 18.96 -7.19 -0.93
N SER A 423 20.09 -7.65 -1.48
CA SER A 423 20.69 -8.94 -1.12
C SER A 423 21.25 -8.98 0.30
N LEU A 424 21.41 -7.83 0.95
CA LEU A 424 21.86 -7.75 2.33
C LEU A 424 20.74 -8.00 3.35
N TYR A 425 19.49 -7.85 2.94
CA TYR A 425 18.34 -7.99 3.81
C TYR A 425 17.94 -9.46 3.97
N ARG A 426 17.64 -9.86 5.20
CA ARG A 426 17.23 -11.22 5.54
C ARG A 426 15.85 -11.52 4.98
N ARG A 427 15.70 -12.72 4.42
CA ARG A 427 14.40 -13.20 3.95
C ARG A 427 13.59 -13.74 5.14
N PRO A 428 12.28 -13.48 5.19
CA PRO A 428 11.43 -14.07 6.22
C PRO A 428 11.25 -15.58 5.99
N SER A 429 11.01 -16.31 7.08
CA SER A 429 10.64 -17.74 7.05
C SER A 429 9.36 -17.94 7.83
N LEU A 430 8.35 -18.54 7.22
CA LEU A 430 7.01 -18.71 7.77
C LEU A 430 6.66 -20.18 7.89
N LYS A 431 6.16 -20.58 9.06
CA LYS A 431 5.65 -21.92 9.35
C LYS A 431 4.31 -21.81 10.07
N ILE A 432 3.47 -22.80 9.93
CA ILE A 432 2.18 -22.90 10.61
C ILE A 432 2.04 -24.33 11.12
N ALA A 433 2.10 -24.51 12.43
CA ALA A 433 1.76 -25.78 13.05
C ALA A 433 0.27 -25.81 13.39
N ILE A 434 -0.36 -26.95 13.18
CA ILE A 434 -1.74 -27.21 13.61
C ILE A 434 -1.71 -28.49 14.44
N ASP A 435 -2.02 -28.34 15.72
CA ASP A 435 -2.08 -29.43 16.68
C ASP A 435 -3.53 -29.84 16.93
N GLY A 436 -3.74 -31.08 17.40
CA GLY A 436 -5.05 -31.61 17.78
C GLY A 436 -5.75 -32.40 16.67
N PRO A 437 -7.09 -32.34 16.58
CA PRO A 437 -7.89 -33.16 15.67
C PRO A 437 -7.63 -32.87 14.19
N PRO A 438 -8.08 -33.74 13.27
CA PRO A 438 -8.17 -33.40 11.85
C PRO A 438 -8.94 -32.12 11.62
N ALA A 439 -8.58 -31.39 10.57
CA ALA A 439 -9.20 -30.11 10.25
C ALA A 439 -9.13 -29.84 8.75
N THR A 440 -10.10 -29.10 8.22
CA THR A 440 -10.09 -28.60 6.85
C THR A 440 -9.68 -27.13 6.82
N LEU A 441 -8.64 -26.80 6.07
CA LEU A 441 -8.29 -25.44 5.76
C LEU A 441 -8.97 -25.07 4.43
N HIS A 442 -10.10 -24.40 4.51
CA HIS A 442 -10.86 -23.94 3.34
C HIS A 442 -10.14 -22.84 2.57
N ARG A 443 -9.29 -22.09 3.25
CA ARG A 443 -8.47 -21.03 2.66
C ARG A 443 -7.19 -20.82 3.46
N LEU A 444 -6.10 -20.68 2.74
CA LEU A 444 -4.82 -20.22 3.28
C LEU A 444 -4.31 -19.09 2.37
N ARG A 445 -4.22 -17.89 2.92
CA ARG A 445 -3.84 -16.69 2.21
C ARG A 445 -2.63 -16.05 2.89
N LEU A 446 -1.70 -15.58 2.08
CA LEU A 446 -0.55 -14.79 2.48
C LEU A 446 -0.57 -13.46 1.75
N ASP A 447 -0.52 -12.38 2.50
CA ASP A 447 -0.36 -11.02 2.03
C ASP A 447 0.93 -10.42 2.60
N ARG A 448 1.45 -9.39 1.94
CA ARG A 448 2.54 -8.56 2.42
C ARG A 448 2.11 -7.09 2.53
N ASP A 449 2.82 -6.33 3.33
CA ASP A 449 2.65 -4.89 3.39
C ASP A 449 3.34 -4.16 2.24
N VAL A 450 3.02 -2.89 2.06
CA VAL A 450 3.78 -1.98 1.20
C VAL A 450 5.17 -1.78 1.79
N HIS A 451 6.18 -1.96 0.95
CA HIS A 451 7.57 -1.76 1.31
C HIS A 451 8.11 -0.52 0.59
N TYR A 452 8.41 0.55 1.32
CA TYR A 452 9.00 1.74 0.73
C TYR A 452 10.47 1.51 0.43
N GLN A 453 10.79 1.31 -0.85
CA GLN A 453 12.14 0.98 -1.31
C GLN A 453 13.16 2.05 -0.93
N LEU A 454 14.36 1.58 -0.55
CA LEU A 454 15.49 2.39 -0.13
C LEU A 454 16.41 2.81 -1.29
N SER A 455 16.08 2.38 -2.51
CA SER A 455 16.82 2.70 -3.72
C SER A 455 15.90 3.00 -4.90
N GLU A 456 16.42 3.64 -5.92
CA GLU A 456 15.74 3.76 -7.20
C GLU A 456 15.62 2.41 -7.91
N LEU A 457 14.60 2.24 -8.73
CA LEU A 457 14.22 0.99 -9.40
C LEU A 457 15.34 0.31 -10.21
N ARG A 458 16.44 0.93 -10.46
CA ARG A 458 17.62 0.40 -11.17
C ARG A 458 18.92 0.97 -10.63
N GLY A 459 18.86 1.57 -9.43
CA GLY A 459 19.99 2.26 -8.84
C GLY A 459 20.50 1.57 -7.58
N SER A 460 21.75 1.81 -7.30
CA SER A 460 22.40 1.47 -6.03
C SER A 460 22.48 2.67 -5.07
N VAL A 461 21.87 3.79 -5.45
CA VAL A 461 21.89 5.07 -4.73
C VAL A 461 20.74 5.13 -3.76
N ALA A 462 20.98 5.55 -2.53
CA ALA A 462 19.95 5.68 -1.52
C ALA A 462 18.91 6.74 -1.90
N THR A 463 17.63 6.43 -1.68
CA THR A 463 16.54 7.40 -1.81
C THR A 463 16.57 8.39 -0.64
N ARG A 464 15.89 9.53 -0.78
CA ARG A 464 15.65 10.47 0.33
C ARG A 464 14.86 9.74 1.43
N GLY A 465 15.34 9.80 2.65
CA GLY A 465 14.84 9.02 3.78
C GLY A 465 15.51 7.66 3.96
N GLY A 466 16.17 7.11 2.94
CA GLY A 466 16.80 5.78 2.98
C GLY A 466 18.25 5.75 3.50
N HIS A 467 18.78 6.87 4.00
CA HIS A 467 20.15 6.95 4.54
C HIS A 467 20.25 8.00 5.66
N PRO A 468 21.02 7.76 6.75
CA PRO A 468 21.10 8.71 7.87
C PRO A 468 21.80 10.04 7.55
N GLU A 469 22.43 10.15 6.40
CA GLU A 469 22.97 11.41 5.89
C GLU A 469 22.05 12.06 4.83
N PHE A 470 20.98 11.38 4.43
CA PHE A 470 20.08 11.86 3.39
C PHE A 470 18.61 11.55 3.75
N PHE A 471 18.08 12.24 4.76
CA PHE A 471 16.67 12.16 5.14
C PHE A 471 16.05 13.56 5.31
N PRO A 472 14.74 13.72 5.10
CA PRO A 472 14.08 15.00 5.15
C PRO A 472 13.87 15.49 6.59
N THR A 473 13.96 16.80 6.75
CA THR A 473 13.44 17.55 7.90
C THR A 473 12.28 18.39 7.38
N LEU A 474 11.08 18.16 7.89
CA LEU A 474 9.84 18.75 7.38
C LEU A 474 9.50 20.00 8.20
N ASP A 475 9.61 21.17 7.58
CA ASP A 475 9.16 22.44 8.17
C ASP A 475 7.66 22.41 8.45
N ASN A 476 7.16 23.47 9.09
CA ASN A 476 5.77 23.56 9.55
C ASN A 476 4.68 23.47 8.46
N ASP A 477 5.05 23.59 7.19
CA ASP A 477 4.11 23.57 6.07
C ASP A 477 4.46 22.54 4.98
N ARG A 478 5.32 21.56 5.32
CA ARG A 478 5.80 20.59 4.33
C ARG A 478 5.44 19.17 4.68
N PHE A 479 5.07 18.42 3.65
CA PHE A 479 4.70 17.01 3.73
C PHE A 479 5.67 16.16 2.89
N PHE A 480 5.92 14.95 3.34
CA PHE A 480 6.62 13.93 2.57
C PHE A 480 5.62 12.92 2.05
N VAL A 481 5.65 12.64 0.75
CA VAL A 481 4.65 11.82 0.10
C VAL A 481 5.28 10.64 -0.65
N CYS A 482 4.65 9.47 -0.58
CA CYS A 482 5.06 8.26 -1.29
C CYS A 482 3.92 7.66 -2.10
N GLY A 483 4.26 6.95 -3.17
CA GLY A 483 3.28 6.13 -3.88
C GLY A 483 3.19 4.74 -3.28
N ASP A 484 1.98 4.17 -3.24
CA ASP A 484 1.74 2.81 -2.74
C ASP A 484 2.38 1.74 -3.63
N ASN A 485 2.61 2.03 -4.92
CA ASN A 485 3.45 1.24 -5.81
C ASN A 485 4.92 1.70 -5.69
N SER A 486 5.50 1.43 -4.54
CA SER A 486 6.83 1.91 -4.17
C SER A 486 7.91 1.66 -5.24
N PRO A 487 8.00 0.46 -5.87
CA PRO A 487 8.99 0.18 -6.91
C PRO A 487 8.83 1.04 -8.18
N SER A 488 7.64 1.56 -8.45
CA SER A 488 7.31 2.29 -9.69
C SER A 488 6.66 3.65 -9.43
N SER A 489 7.09 4.32 -8.37
CA SER A 489 6.61 5.65 -8.01
C SER A 489 7.72 6.68 -7.97
N LYS A 490 7.63 7.70 -8.82
CA LYS A 490 8.44 8.89 -8.70
C LYS A 490 7.74 9.84 -7.73
N ASP A 491 8.27 9.94 -6.52
CA ASP A 491 7.69 10.68 -5.40
C ASP A 491 8.78 11.38 -4.56
N SER A 492 8.46 11.84 -3.37
CA SER A 492 9.38 12.57 -2.47
C SER A 492 10.72 11.89 -2.25
N ARG A 493 10.78 10.57 -2.36
CA ARG A 493 12.02 9.80 -2.24
C ARG A 493 12.99 10.07 -3.38
N LEU A 494 12.46 10.33 -4.58
CA LEU A 494 13.20 10.36 -5.84
C LEU A 494 13.30 11.75 -6.47
N TRP A 495 12.49 12.73 -6.04
CA TRP A 495 12.56 14.08 -6.60
C TRP A 495 13.88 14.75 -6.27
N ARG A 496 14.57 15.21 -7.29
CA ARG A 496 15.89 15.84 -7.19
C ARG A 496 16.01 17.07 -8.09
N LEU A 497 16.91 17.96 -7.73
CA LEU A 497 17.22 19.13 -8.53
C LEU A 497 17.87 18.72 -9.86
N GLY A 498 17.32 19.17 -10.99
CA GLY A 498 17.94 19.03 -12.31
C GLY A 498 17.75 17.68 -13.02
N ASP A 499 17.00 16.75 -12.48
CA ASP A 499 16.73 15.44 -13.10
C ASP A 499 15.44 15.40 -13.96
N GLY A 500 14.85 16.58 -14.23
CA GLY A 500 13.54 16.70 -14.90
C GLY A 500 12.36 16.28 -14.02
N SER A 501 12.60 16.00 -12.74
CA SER A 501 11.55 15.92 -11.74
C SER A 501 10.79 17.24 -11.70
N PRO A 502 9.48 17.19 -11.39
CA PRO A 502 8.74 18.42 -11.15
C PRO A 502 9.50 19.23 -10.12
N ASP A 503 10.00 20.38 -10.53
CA ASP A 503 10.53 21.37 -9.60
C ASP A 503 9.32 22.01 -8.90
N PRO A 504 9.01 21.65 -7.65
CA PRO A 504 7.96 22.33 -6.90
C PRO A 504 8.26 23.80 -6.68
N TRP A 505 9.45 24.23 -7.10
CA TRP A 505 9.99 25.57 -6.97
C TRP A 505 10.44 26.17 -8.30
N LYS A 506 9.65 26.09 -9.34
CA LYS A 506 9.64 27.22 -10.27
C LYS A 506 9.04 28.39 -9.49
N ALA A 507 9.92 28.98 -8.71
CA ALA A 507 9.66 30.07 -7.78
C ALA A 507 8.90 31.24 -8.40
N ASP A 508 9.03 31.44 -9.70
CA ASP A 508 8.32 32.40 -10.52
C ASP A 508 6.79 32.18 -10.57
N GLN A 509 6.30 30.98 -10.24
CA GLN A 509 4.86 30.67 -10.21
C GLN A 509 4.24 30.79 -8.80
N ILE A 510 5.06 30.65 -7.76
CA ILE A 510 4.60 30.73 -6.35
C ILE A 510 4.92 32.13 -5.78
N ASP A 511 6.05 32.71 -6.16
CA ASP A 511 6.46 34.07 -5.80
C ASP A 511 7.16 34.73 -7.01
N PRO A 512 6.44 35.60 -7.75
CA PRO A 512 6.99 36.28 -8.93
C PRO A 512 8.19 37.18 -8.63
N GLY A 513 8.56 37.36 -7.37
CA GLY A 513 9.74 38.14 -6.95
C GLY A 513 11.04 37.34 -6.84
N ILE A 514 10.99 35.99 -6.93
CA ILE A 514 12.21 35.19 -6.85
C ILE A 514 12.78 34.91 -8.25
N PRO A 515 13.97 35.39 -8.59
CA PRO A 515 14.55 35.17 -9.90
C PRO A 515 14.79 33.67 -10.19
N THR A 516 14.56 33.25 -11.42
CA THR A 516 15.03 31.95 -11.95
C THR A 516 16.54 31.83 -11.73
N LEU A 517 16.95 30.95 -10.82
CA LEU A 517 18.33 30.86 -10.39
C LEU A 517 19.11 29.88 -11.27
N ASP A 518 20.21 30.38 -11.84
CA ASP A 518 21.25 29.55 -12.42
C ASP A 518 21.91 28.71 -11.28
N THR A 519 21.56 27.41 -11.22
CA THR A 519 22.07 26.48 -10.20
C THR A 519 23.60 26.38 -10.17
N ARG A 520 24.30 26.83 -11.24
CA ARG A 520 25.76 26.87 -11.31
C ARG A 520 26.39 27.93 -10.41
N ARG A 521 25.58 28.84 -9.85
CA ARG A 521 26.04 29.95 -9.00
C ARG A 521 25.67 29.78 -7.53
N LEU A 522 24.98 28.70 -7.18
CA LEU A 522 24.56 28.44 -5.80
C LEU A 522 25.71 27.81 -5.00
N SER A 523 25.84 28.21 -3.75
CA SER A 523 26.67 27.52 -2.78
C SER A 523 26.13 26.12 -2.50
N THR A 524 26.96 25.20 -2.03
CA THR A 524 26.53 23.83 -1.66
C THR A 524 25.41 23.83 -0.63
N SER A 525 25.39 24.78 0.30
CA SER A 525 24.33 24.93 1.29
C SER A 525 23.00 25.34 0.68
N GLU A 526 23.00 26.25 -0.29
CA GLU A 526 21.80 26.69 -1.02
C GLU A 526 21.25 25.58 -1.91
N VAL A 527 22.12 24.81 -2.57
CA VAL A 527 21.72 23.63 -3.36
C VAL A 527 21.07 22.61 -2.44
N ASN A 528 21.64 22.32 -1.27
CA ASN A 528 21.09 21.37 -0.32
C ASN A 528 19.74 21.81 0.23
N ALA A 529 19.59 23.07 0.64
CA ALA A 529 18.31 23.60 1.13
C ALA A 529 17.20 23.50 0.09
N ARG A 530 17.54 23.77 -1.19
CA ARG A 530 16.59 23.64 -2.30
C ARG A 530 16.26 22.20 -2.62
N ASP A 531 17.25 21.32 -2.64
CA ASP A 531 17.03 19.90 -2.87
C ASP A 531 16.11 19.31 -1.79
N GLU A 532 16.26 19.74 -0.54
CA GLU A 532 15.33 19.38 0.54
C GLU A 532 13.89 19.85 0.25
N ALA A 533 13.73 21.06 -0.19
CA ALA A 533 12.43 21.62 -0.53
C ALA A 533 11.77 20.89 -1.72
N ILE A 534 12.54 20.52 -2.73
CA ILE A 534 12.07 19.77 -3.91
C ILE A 534 11.54 18.38 -3.51
N GLY A 535 12.16 17.72 -2.54
CA GLY A 535 11.73 16.43 -2.02
C GLY A 535 10.44 16.46 -1.17
N THR A 536 9.73 17.60 -1.07
CA THR A 536 8.57 17.77 -0.20
C THR A 536 7.43 18.49 -0.91
N VAL A 537 6.23 18.40 -0.36
CA VAL A 537 5.03 19.10 -0.86
C VAL A 537 4.64 20.18 0.13
N HIS A 538 4.59 21.43 -0.31
CA HIS A 538 4.11 22.54 0.51
C HIS A 538 2.60 22.47 0.69
N ARG A 539 2.09 22.91 1.84
CA ARG A 539 0.66 22.92 2.21
C ARG A 539 -0.22 23.59 1.14
N ASP A 540 0.20 24.71 0.58
CA ASP A 540 -0.56 25.47 -0.42
C ASP A 540 -0.76 24.73 -1.75
N LEU A 541 0.03 23.70 -2.00
CA LEU A 541 -0.13 22.85 -3.17
C LEU A 541 -1.16 21.75 -2.98
N LEU A 542 -1.55 21.45 -1.74
CA LEU A 542 -2.54 20.42 -1.45
C LEU A 542 -3.91 20.84 -1.94
N VAL A 543 -4.56 19.95 -2.67
CA VAL A 543 -5.94 20.13 -3.17
C VAL A 543 -6.93 19.46 -2.22
N GLY A 544 -6.68 18.20 -1.86
CA GLY A 544 -7.58 17.46 -0.99
C GLY A 544 -7.24 15.98 -0.89
N GLN A 545 -8.07 15.25 -0.14
CA GLN A 545 -7.96 13.81 0.09
C GLN A 545 -8.84 13.04 -0.90
N GLY A 546 -8.24 12.05 -1.58
CA GLY A 546 -9.00 11.04 -2.31
C GLY A 546 -9.76 10.15 -1.33
N PHE A 547 -11.08 10.07 -1.43
CA PHE A 547 -11.87 9.34 -0.43
C PHE A 547 -12.72 8.21 -0.98
N VAL A 548 -13.05 8.20 -2.28
CA VAL A 548 -13.81 7.12 -2.89
C VAL A 548 -13.46 6.90 -4.36
N VAL A 549 -13.29 5.65 -4.76
CA VAL A 549 -13.26 5.23 -6.16
C VAL A 549 -14.70 5.03 -6.63
N TYR A 550 -15.24 5.97 -7.39
CA TYR A 550 -16.64 5.94 -7.83
C TYR A 550 -16.84 5.30 -9.20
N LEU A 551 -15.83 5.32 -10.06
CA LEU A 551 -15.84 4.66 -11.37
C LEU A 551 -14.50 3.95 -11.60
N PRO A 552 -14.36 2.71 -11.10
CA PRO A 552 -13.09 1.97 -11.17
C PRO A 552 -12.84 1.46 -12.58
N ALA A 553 -11.63 1.70 -13.07
CA ALA A 553 -11.02 1.13 -14.27
C ALA A 553 -11.99 0.88 -15.44
N PRO A 554 -12.72 1.90 -15.92
CA PRO A 554 -13.74 1.69 -16.94
C PRO A 554 -13.12 1.17 -18.24
N MET A 555 -13.77 0.15 -18.80
CA MET A 555 -13.45 -0.42 -20.11
C MET A 555 -14.50 0.07 -21.12
N ARG A 556 -14.10 0.41 -22.36
CA ARG A 556 -15.03 0.73 -23.41
C ARG A 556 -15.67 -0.56 -23.98
N ALA A 557 -16.96 -0.71 -23.75
CA ALA A 557 -17.81 -1.68 -24.45
C ALA A 557 -18.69 -0.90 -25.43
N GLY A 558 -18.19 -0.67 -26.66
CA GLY A 558 -18.83 0.25 -27.61
C GLY A 558 -18.74 1.72 -27.12
N PRO A 559 -19.84 2.51 -27.25
CA PRO A 559 -19.83 3.92 -26.82
C PRO A 559 -19.91 4.12 -25.30
N VAL A 560 -20.28 3.10 -24.53
CA VAL A 560 -20.55 3.21 -23.09
C VAL A 560 -19.35 2.68 -22.29
N PRO A 561 -18.80 3.46 -21.33
CA PRO A 561 -17.80 2.95 -20.40
C PRO A 561 -18.46 2.03 -19.36
N VAL A 562 -17.97 0.80 -19.25
CA VAL A 562 -18.41 -0.17 -18.25
C VAL A 562 -17.37 -0.19 -17.12
N PRO A 563 -17.73 0.21 -15.88
CA PRO A 563 -16.81 0.17 -14.74
C PRO A 563 -16.65 -1.24 -14.19
N ASP A 564 -15.53 -1.47 -13.51
CA ASP A 564 -15.33 -2.64 -12.67
C ASP A 564 -15.99 -2.41 -11.30
N VAL A 565 -17.29 -2.65 -11.23
CA VAL A 565 -18.12 -2.31 -10.06
C VAL A 565 -17.66 -3.00 -8.77
N GLY A 566 -17.01 -4.16 -8.87
CA GLY A 566 -16.44 -4.86 -7.70
C GLY A 566 -15.29 -4.11 -7.01
N ARG A 567 -14.75 -3.07 -7.66
CA ARG A 567 -13.68 -2.23 -7.12
C ARG A 567 -14.15 -0.85 -6.65
N MET A 568 -15.46 -0.58 -6.67
CA MET A 568 -15.99 0.62 -6.02
C MET A 568 -15.75 0.52 -4.51
N ARG A 569 -14.97 1.46 -3.96
CA ARG A 569 -14.54 1.38 -2.55
C ARG A 569 -14.15 2.75 -1.99
N TRP A 570 -14.20 2.83 -0.67
CA TRP A 570 -13.56 3.93 0.05
C TRP A 570 -12.02 3.82 -0.08
N ILE A 571 -11.36 4.97 -0.11
CA ILE A 571 -9.92 5.09 -0.08
C ILE A 571 -9.55 5.46 1.37
N TRP A 572 -8.70 4.66 1.94
CA TRP A 572 -8.22 4.87 3.31
C TRP A 572 -6.75 5.28 3.31
#